data_d1d61764519daa3e49b25f5a6853a6f9
#
_entry.id   d1d61764519daa3e49b25f5a6853a6f9
#
_cell.length_a   1.000
_cell.length_b   1.000
_cell.length_c   1.000
_cell.angle_alpha   90.00
_cell.angle_beta   90.00
_cell.angle_gamma   90.00
#
_symmetry.space_group_name_H-M   'P 1'
#
loop_
_entity.id
_entity.type
_entity.pdbx_description
1 polymer ?
#
loop_
_entity_poly.entity_id
_entity_poly.type
_entity_poly.pdbx_seq_one_letter_code
_entity_poly.pdbx_strand_id
1 'polypeptide(L)'
;MGGPIGVVFQRPGDQIVMERVEDDVAFGLERLGLAREEMRRAVPRALATVGLAGFERRRSATLSGGEQQRLALAGAIAPGAPVLVLDEPTANLDPDGARAFFERLASLRAAGTTVILVEHRVELAWALADRILALGPDGQPVAQGTPRDVVASAGPALVAAGIWLPPEIDSLLGVVPPVPPVVGPAGRPVVTADGVSYAYGDASPAVDHVDLEVGSGERVTLVGPNGGGKSTLGRLLVGLLRPSAGQVRLRGDRPDRLAPADLARRAGYLFQDPEQQFLAGTVLDEVFLGLRRDERARAGPLMASLGLPLDRFATRSPYDLSGGEQRRLSLACVLIRRPGLLVLDEPTYGQDRSTYRGLLGALQEHLDAGAAVLVATHDERLTGDLGGRCLRMANGALEAMA
;
A
#
# COMPACT_ATOMS: atom_id res chain seq x y z
N MET A 1 -23.64 17.94 26.83
CA MET A 1 -23.48 16.48 26.67
C MET A 1 -22.67 16.30 25.39
N GLY A 2 -21.50 15.63 25.47
CA GLY A 2 -20.72 15.33 24.27
C GLY A 2 -21.50 14.34 23.40
N GLY A 3 -21.64 14.60 22.12
CA GLY A 3 -22.20 13.68 21.15
C GLY A 3 -21.30 12.47 20.91
N PRO A 4 -21.75 11.44 20.18
CA PRO A 4 -20.94 10.30 19.82
C PRO A 4 -19.70 10.72 19.01
N ILE A 5 -18.59 10.01 19.16
CA ILE A 5 -17.41 10.16 18.31
C ILE A 5 -17.44 9.03 17.30
N GLY A 6 -17.36 9.37 16.00
CA GLY A 6 -17.19 8.38 14.93
C GLY A 6 -15.71 8.06 14.77
N VAL A 7 -15.36 6.77 14.68
CA VAL A 7 -13.98 6.31 14.47
C VAL A 7 -13.93 5.41 13.26
N VAL A 8 -12.94 5.62 12.40
CA VAL A 8 -12.62 4.72 11.27
C VAL A 8 -11.19 4.26 11.43
N PHE A 9 -10.99 2.95 11.52
CA PHE A 9 -9.67 2.34 11.68
C PHE A 9 -8.96 2.15 10.33
N GLN A 10 -7.66 2.01 10.39
CA GLN A 10 -6.80 1.76 9.24
C GLN A 10 -7.22 0.50 8.44
N ARG A 11 -7.66 -0.56 9.13
CA ARG A 11 -8.19 -1.79 8.53
C ARG A 11 -9.72 -1.81 8.66
N PRO A 12 -10.47 -1.43 7.63
CA PRO A 12 -11.94 -1.37 7.72
C PRO A 12 -12.58 -2.73 7.97
N GLY A 13 -11.95 -3.82 7.49
CA GLY A 13 -12.43 -5.18 7.74
C GLY A 13 -12.52 -5.56 9.21
N ASP A 14 -11.64 -5.01 10.06
CA ASP A 14 -11.66 -5.27 11.50
C ASP A 14 -12.82 -4.56 12.21
N GLN A 15 -13.43 -3.58 11.55
CA GLN A 15 -14.54 -2.78 12.08
C GLN A 15 -15.90 -3.29 11.59
N ILE A 16 -15.95 -4.00 10.47
CA ILE A 16 -17.18 -4.53 9.88
C ILE A 16 -17.55 -5.83 10.61
N VAL A 17 -18.68 -5.84 11.30
CA VAL A 17 -19.09 -6.96 12.16
C VAL A 17 -20.36 -7.67 11.68
N MET A 18 -21.14 -7.04 10.77
CA MET A 18 -22.40 -7.59 10.30
C MET A 18 -22.31 -8.18 8.90
N GLU A 19 -23.14 -9.18 8.62
CA GLU A 19 -23.11 -9.87 7.33
C GLU A 19 -23.59 -8.98 6.18
N ARG A 20 -24.52 -8.04 6.44
CA ARG A 20 -25.08 -7.13 5.42
C ARG A 20 -24.67 -5.69 5.68
N VAL A 21 -24.53 -4.95 4.61
CA VAL A 21 -24.15 -3.53 4.61
C VAL A 21 -25.10 -2.68 5.44
N GLU A 22 -26.41 -2.85 5.28
CA GLU A 22 -27.40 -2.08 6.05
C GLU A 22 -27.39 -2.42 7.54
N ASP A 23 -27.18 -3.69 7.88
CA ASP A 23 -27.15 -4.16 9.26
C ASP A 23 -25.89 -3.64 9.98
N ASP A 24 -24.77 -3.54 9.28
CA ASP A 24 -23.51 -3.03 9.84
C ASP A 24 -23.62 -1.54 10.21
N VAL A 25 -24.22 -0.72 9.34
CA VAL A 25 -24.52 0.68 9.66
C VAL A 25 -25.54 0.81 10.78
N ALA A 26 -26.59 -0.03 10.78
CA ALA A 26 -27.63 -0.03 11.81
C ALA A 26 -27.10 -0.42 13.19
N PHE A 27 -26.11 -1.31 13.26
CA PHE A 27 -25.53 -1.80 14.52
C PHE A 27 -25.06 -0.68 15.45
N GLY A 28 -24.37 0.33 14.92
CA GLY A 28 -23.96 1.51 15.69
C GLY A 28 -25.13 2.33 16.24
N LEU A 29 -26.21 2.43 15.46
CA LEU A 29 -27.41 3.17 15.81
C LEU A 29 -28.25 2.44 16.89
N GLU A 30 -28.34 1.11 16.80
CA GLU A 30 -29.00 0.27 17.81
C GLU A 30 -28.33 0.41 19.17
N ARG A 31 -26.98 0.42 19.22
CA ARG A 31 -26.22 0.62 20.45
C ARG A 31 -26.45 1.98 21.10
N LEU A 32 -26.83 2.98 20.33
CA LEU A 32 -27.24 4.31 20.82
C LEU A 32 -28.71 4.38 21.20
N GLY A 33 -29.46 3.29 21.02
CA GLY A 33 -30.87 3.20 21.39
C GLY A 33 -31.81 3.95 20.46
N LEU A 34 -31.43 4.17 19.19
CA LEU A 34 -32.29 4.82 18.21
C LEU A 34 -33.52 3.94 17.92
N ALA A 35 -34.67 4.58 17.75
CA ALA A 35 -35.90 3.90 17.34
C ALA A 35 -35.75 3.32 15.92
N ARG A 36 -36.40 2.18 15.65
CA ARG A 36 -36.32 1.48 14.37
C ARG A 36 -36.67 2.37 13.18
N GLU A 37 -37.63 3.28 13.36
CA GLU A 37 -38.06 4.21 12.30
C GLU A 37 -36.96 5.27 12.00
N GLU A 38 -36.23 5.71 13.01
CA GLU A 38 -35.11 6.62 12.84
C GLU A 38 -33.95 5.93 12.11
N MET A 39 -33.64 4.67 12.45
CA MET A 39 -32.61 3.87 11.77
C MET A 39 -32.97 3.64 10.30
N ARG A 40 -34.23 3.36 9.96
CA ARG A 40 -34.72 3.24 8.56
C ARG A 40 -34.43 4.48 7.71
N ARG A 41 -34.35 5.66 8.33
CA ARG A 41 -34.01 6.91 7.63
C ARG A 41 -32.52 7.19 7.65
N ALA A 42 -31.82 6.90 8.76
CA ALA A 42 -30.40 7.20 8.93
C ALA A 42 -29.50 6.31 8.07
N VAL A 43 -29.78 4.99 8.01
CA VAL A 43 -28.95 4.02 7.27
C VAL A 43 -28.85 4.35 5.77
N PRO A 44 -29.94 4.52 5.01
CA PRO A 44 -29.82 4.86 3.59
C PRO A 44 -29.15 6.22 3.35
N ARG A 45 -29.37 7.19 4.24
CA ARG A 45 -28.70 8.51 4.15
C ARG A 45 -27.19 8.39 4.33
N ALA A 46 -26.74 7.63 5.34
CA ALA A 46 -25.32 7.41 5.58
C ALA A 46 -24.67 6.69 4.40
N LEU A 47 -25.31 5.63 3.88
CA LEU A 47 -24.82 4.90 2.71
C LEU A 47 -24.76 5.80 1.46
N ALA A 48 -25.78 6.63 1.22
CA ALA A 48 -25.79 7.58 0.11
C ALA A 48 -24.63 8.62 0.24
N THR A 49 -24.39 9.12 1.46
CA THR A 49 -23.32 10.09 1.73
C THR A 49 -21.95 9.55 1.34
N VAL A 50 -21.71 8.25 1.53
CA VAL A 50 -20.43 7.62 1.19
C VAL A 50 -20.42 6.97 -0.20
N GLY A 51 -21.49 7.09 -1.00
CA GLY A 51 -21.61 6.53 -2.34
C GLY A 51 -21.79 5.01 -2.36
N LEU A 52 -22.54 4.47 -1.38
CA LEU A 52 -22.95 3.07 -1.29
C LEU A 52 -24.47 2.92 -1.40
N ALA A 53 -25.18 3.90 -1.97
CA ALA A 53 -26.61 3.76 -2.25
C ALA A 53 -26.88 2.54 -3.16
N GLY A 54 -27.87 1.71 -2.79
CA GLY A 54 -28.20 0.47 -3.49
C GLY A 54 -27.39 -0.77 -3.05
N PHE A 55 -26.48 -0.61 -2.08
CA PHE A 55 -25.66 -1.71 -1.54
C PHE A 55 -26.26 -2.32 -0.26
N GLU A 56 -27.38 -1.83 0.21
CA GLU A 56 -27.99 -2.13 1.50
C GLU A 56 -28.02 -3.64 1.78
N ARG A 57 -28.47 -4.43 0.80
CA ARG A 57 -28.63 -5.89 0.93
C ARG A 57 -27.41 -6.71 0.54
N ARG A 58 -26.32 -6.09 0.08
CA ARG A 58 -25.09 -6.81 -0.26
C ARG A 58 -24.44 -7.38 1.00
N ARG A 59 -23.75 -8.51 0.82
CA ARG A 59 -22.94 -9.10 1.90
C ARG A 59 -21.67 -8.28 2.07
N SER A 60 -21.36 -7.89 3.30
CA SER A 60 -20.16 -7.09 3.64
C SER A 60 -18.87 -7.75 3.19
N ALA A 61 -18.78 -9.08 3.28
CA ALA A 61 -17.63 -9.86 2.84
C ALA A 61 -17.38 -9.84 1.31
N THR A 62 -18.36 -9.39 0.51
CA THR A 62 -18.19 -9.28 -0.96
C THR A 62 -17.75 -7.89 -1.41
N LEU A 63 -17.57 -6.97 -0.47
CA LEU A 63 -17.14 -5.61 -0.76
C LEU A 63 -15.64 -5.57 -1.06
N SER A 64 -15.24 -4.76 -2.04
CA SER A 64 -13.84 -4.39 -2.24
C SER A 64 -13.31 -3.59 -1.05
N GLY A 65 -11.98 -3.52 -0.87
CA GLY A 65 -11.37 -2.75 0.21
C GLY A 65 -11.85 -1.29 0.27
N GLY A 66 -12.00 -0.64 -0.90
CA GLY A 66 -12.54 0.73 -0.97
C GLY A 66 -14.03 0.81 -0.60
N GLU A 67 -14.84 -0.20 -0.94
CA GLU A 67 -16.24 -0.28 -0.51
C GLU A 67 -16.34 -0.52 1.00
N GLN A 68 -15.47 -1.37 1.57
CA GLN A 68 -15.38 -1.60 3.02
C GLN A 68 -15.00 -0.31 3.77
N GLN A 69 -14.05 0.45 3.23
CA GLN A 69 -13.66 1.75 3.81
C GLN A 69 -14.82 2.73 3.84
N ARG A 70 -15.60 2.80 2.75
CA ARG A 70 -16.81 3.62 2.70
C ARG A 70 -17.90 3.12 3.63
N LEU A 71 -18.04 1.79 3.82
CA LEU A 71 -18.98 1.21 4.78
C LEU A 71 -18.60 1.59 6.22
N ALA A 72 -17.32 1.47 6.59
CA ALA A 72 -16.84 1.90 7.91
C ALA A 72 -17.11 3.39 8.16
N LEU A 73 -16.88 4.25 7.15
CA LEU A 73 -17.23 5.67 7.24
C LEU A 73 -18.74 5.88 7.38
N ALA A 74 -19.58 5.12 6.67
CA ALA A 74 -21.04 5.20 6.83
C ALA A 74 -21.47 4.88 8.25
N GLY A 75 -20.92 3.83 8.86
CA GLY A 75 -21.16 3.48 10.26
C GLY A 75 -20.72 4.58 11.22
N ALA A 76 -19.59 5.25 10.96
CA ALA A 76 -19.08 6.34 11.80
C ALA A 76 -19.94 7.62 11.72
N ILE A 77 -20.49 7.95 10.55
CA ILE A 77 -21.30 9.18 10.36
C ILE A 77 -22.79 8.99 10.64
N ALA A 78 -23.31 7.77 10.54
CA ALA A 78 -24.73 7.48 10.72
C ALA A 78 -25.31 7.98 12.06
N PRO A 79 -24.56 7.90 13.20
CA PRO A 79 -24.98 8.45 14.49
C PRO A 79 -25.08 9.98 14.56
N GLY A 80 -24.72 10.70 13.49
CA GLY A 80 -24.63 12.16 13.52
C GLY A 80 -23.46 12.65 14.38
N ALA A 81 -22.34 11.95 14.37
CA ALA A 81 -21.18 12.25 15.18
C ALA A 81 -20.62 13.65 14.85
N PRO A 82 -20.52 14.56 15.83
CA PRO A 82 -19.94 15.90 15.61
C PRO A 82 -18.42 15.85 15.43
N VAL A 83 -17.77 14.76 15.83
CA VAL A 83 -16.34 14.52 15.70
C VAL A 83 -16.09 13.18 15.02
N LEU A 84 -15.25 13.19 14.01
CA LEU A 84 -14.74 12.00 13.33
C LEU A 84 -13.23 11.86 13.58
N VAL A 85 -12.79 10.66 13.95
CA VAL A 85 -11.37 10.29 14.04
C VAL A 85 -11.10 9.25 12.96
N LEU A 86 -10.23 9.55 12.03
CA LEU A 86 -9.95 8.74 10.85
C LEU A 86 -8.46 8.39 10.84
N ASP A 87 -8.16 7.09 10.92
CA ASP A 87 -6.80 6.58 10.93
C ASP A 87 -6.46 5.95 9.57
N GLU A 88 -5.63 6.65 8.78
CA GLU A 88 -5.23 6.29 7.42
C GLU A 88 -6.39 5.81 6.52
N PRO A 89 -7.48 6.56 6.42
CA PRO A 89 -8.70 6.09 5.77
C PRO A 89 -8.56 5.91 4.25
N THR A 90 -7.47 6.37 3.64
CA THR A 90 -7.27 6.22 2.19
C THR A 90 -6.22 5.17 1.83
N ALA A 91 -5.70 4.47 2.81
CA ALA A 91 -4.64 3.51 2.67
C ALA A 91 -4.89 2.42 1.60
N ASN A 92 -6.12 1.91 1.52
CA ASN A 92 -6.52 0.83 0.60
C ASN A 92 -7.26 1.35 -0.66
N LEU A 93 -7.24 2.66 -0.91
CA LEU A 93 -7.91 3.28 -2.04
C LEU A 93 -6.93 3.54 -3.19
N ASP A 94 -7.39 3.31 -4.41
CA ASP A 94 -6.72 3.83 -5.59
C ASP A 94 -6.82 5.38 -5.63
N PRO A 95 -6.07 6.07 -6.50
CA PRO A 95 -6.05 7.54 -6.53
C PRO A 95 -7.43 8.17 -6.72
N ASP A 96 -8.30 7.58 -7.54
CA ASP A 96 -9.65 8.09 -7.78
C ASP A 96 -10.54 7.89 -6.56
N GLY A 97 -10.46 6.72 -5.93
CA GLY A 97 -11.14 6.42 -4.67
C GLY A 97 -10.71 7.35 -3.54
N ALA A 98 -9.41 7.66 -3.43
CA ALA A 98 -8.88 8.58 -2.44
C ALA A 98 -9.39 10.02 -2.68
N ARG A 99 -9.34 10.52 -3.91
CA ARG A 99 -9.92 11.84 -4.26
C ARG A 99 -11.39 11.94 -3.88
N ALA A 100 -12.19 10.95 -4.31
CA ALA A 100 -13.60 10.90 -3.96
C ALA A 100 -13.87 10.81 -2.44
N PHE A 101 -12.99 10.16 -1.68
CA PHE A 101 -13.07 10.13 -0.22
C PHE A 101 -12.83 11.51 0.38
N PHE A 102 -11.78 12.21 -0.03
CA PHE A 102 -11.48 13.57 0.44
C PHE A 102 -12.54 14.60 0.05
N GLU A 103 -13.16 14.50 -1.11
CA GLU A 103 -14.32 15.34 -1.50
C GLU A 103 -15.50 15.16 -0.54
N ARG A 104 -15.80 13.91 -0.14
CA ARG A 104 -16.84 13.62 0.86
C ARG A 104 -16.47 14.17 2.22
N LEU A 105 -15.21 14.05 2.62
CA LEU A 105 -14.70 14.57 3.88
C LEU A 105 -14.81 16.12 3.92
N ALA A 106 -14.49 16.78 2.81
CA ALA A 106 -14.68 18.21 2.65
C ALA A 106 -16.15 18.63 2.84
N SER A 107 -17.07 17.83 2.30
CA SER A 107 -18.52 18.07 2.45
C SER A 107 -19.00 17.89 3.90
N LEU A 108 -18.50 16.89 4.62
CA LEU A 108 -18.80 16.68 6.04
C LEU A 108 -18.25 17.83 6.90
N ARG A 109 -17.00 18.28 6.63
CA ARG A 109 -16.41 19.44 7.29
C ARG A 109 -17.23 20.70 7.05
N ALA A 110 -17.66 20.96 5.81
CA ALA A 110 -18.50 22.11 5.48
C ALA A 110 -19.87 22.06 6.18
N ALA A 111 -20.38 20.86 6.49
CA ALA A 111 -21.59 20.67 7.28
C ALA A 111 -21.37 20.83 8.80
N GLY A 112 -20.15 21.16 9.25
CA GLY A 112 -19.83 21.42 10.66
C GLY A 112 -19.25 20.24 11.43
N THR A 113 -18.92 19.11 10.78
CA THR A 113 -18.24 18.00 11.42
C THR A 113 -16.77 18.32 11.67
N THR A 114 -16.30 18.14 12.91
CA THR A 114 -14.88 18.21 13.22
C THR A 114 -14.20 16.91 12.81
N VAL A 115 -13.10 17.02 12.08
CA VAL A 115 -12.35 15.86 11.60
C VAL A 115 -10.94 15.85 12.18
N ILE A 116 -10.55 14.74 12.81
CA ILE A 116 -9.18 14.44 13.20
C ILE A 116 -8.71 13.35 12.24
N LEU A 117 -7.71 13.66 11.44
CA LEU A 117 -7.23 12.78 10.37
C LEU A 117 -5.75 12.45 10.57
N VAL A 118 -5.42 11.17 10.62
CA VAL A 118 -4.06 10.67 10.49
C VAL A 118 -3.91 10.19 9.05
N GLU A 119 -2.91 10.69 8.31
CA GLU A 119 -2.77 10.38 6.90
C GLU A 119 -1.32 10.53 6.41
N HIS A 120 -0.93 9.66 5.49
CA HIS A 120 0.35 9.74 4.78
C HIS A 120 0.23 10.39 3.39
N ARG A 121 -0.97 10.41 2.79
CA ARG A 121 -1.25 11.12 1.54
C ARG A 121 -1.49 12.60 1.81
N VAL A 122 -0.41 13.26 2.21
CA VAL A 122 -0.45 14.65 2.67
C VAL A 122 -0.94 15.62 1.60
N GLU A 123 -0.74 15.34 0.33
CA GLU A 123 -1.16 16.19 -0.79
C GLU A 123 -2.67 16.46 -0.76
N LEU A 124 -3.48 15.43 -0.48
CA LEU A 124 -4.93 15.55 -0.40
C LEU A 124 -5.39 16.12 0.95
N ALA A 125 -4.75 15.70 2.04
CA ALA A 125 -5.08 16.13 3.40
C ALA A 125 -4.72 17.59 3.65
N TRP A 126 -3.60 18.07 3.10
CA TRP A 126 -3.05 19.40 3.34
C TRP A 126 -4.02 20.53 3.00
N ALA A 127 -4.70 20.40 1.86
CA ALA A 127 -5.66 21.40 1.40
C ALA A 127 -6.92 21.50 2.29
N LEU A 128 -7.24 20.44 3.05
CA LEU A 128 -8.37 20.40 3.97
C LEU A 128 -8.02 20.76 5.41
N ALA A 129 -6.73 20.75 5.76
CA ALA A 129 -6.30 20.93 7.14
C ALA A 129 -6.42 22.40 7.59
N ASP A 130 -7.17 22.67 8.67
CA ASP A 130 -7.16 23.94 9.37
C ASP A 130 -5.92 24.02 10.29
N ARG A 131 -5.55 22.88 10.88
CA ARG A 131 -4.39 22.74 11.77
C ARG A 131 -3.68 21.42 11.52
N ILE A 132 -2.38 21.41 11.69
CA ILE A 132 -1.50 20.26 11.60
C ILE A 132 -0.82 20.05 12.95
N LEU A 133 -0.74 18.78 13.36
CA LEU A 133 0.15 18.27 14.40
C LEU A 133 1.10 17.30 13.73
N ALA A 134 2.36 17.68 13.61
CA ALA A 134 3.42 16.83 13.04
C ALA A 134 4.14 16.09 14.17
N LEU A 135 4.20 14.75 14.09
CA LEU A 135 4.85 13.89 15.07
C LEU A 135 6.16 13.34 14.48
N GLY A 136 7.21 13.34 15.27
CA GLY A 136 8.49 12.72 14.92
C GLY A 136 8.46 11.19 15.10
N PRO A 137 9.55 10.50 14.71
CA PRO A 137 9.68 9.04 14.82
C PRO A 137 9.60 8.51 16.26
N ASP A 138 9.86 9.38 17.23
CA ASP A 138 9.75 9.12 18.69
C ASP A 138 8.35 9.40 19.24
N GLY A 139 7.39 9.79 18.38
CA GLY A 139 6.04 10.17 18.75
C GLY A 139 5.93 11.55 19.40
N GLN A 140 7.03 12.33 19.48
CA GLN A 140 7.00 13.67 20.04
C GLN A 140 6.57 14.70 18.98
N PRO A 141 5.85 15.77 19.39
CA PRO A 141 5.49 16.84 18.48
C PRO A 141 6.72 17.57 17.94
N VAL A 142 6.86 17.60 16.61
CA VAL A 142 7.87 18.42 15.90
C VAL A 142 7.35 19.83 15.68
N ALA A 143 6.07 19.94 15.29
CA ALA A 143 5.41 21.22 15.06
C ALA A 143 3.90 21.09 15.18
N GLN A 144 3.23 22.21 15.51
CA GLN A 144 1.78 22.32 15.44
C GLN A 144 1.36 23.74 15.05
N GLY A 145 0.26 23.87 14.32
CA GLY A 145 -0.26 25.17 13.89
C GLY A 145 -1.07 25.09 12.62
N THR A 146 -1.30 26.23 11.96
CA THR A 146 -1.83 26.20 10.59
C THR A 146 -0.81 25.61 9.63
N PRO A 147 -1.21 25.07 8.46
CA PRO A 147 -0.25 24.56 7.47
C PRO A 147 0.87 25.53 7.15
N ARG A 148 0.55 26.82 7.02
CA ARG A 148 1.51 27.89 6.74
C ARG A 148 2.51 28.08 7.88
N ASP A 149 2.01 28.16 9.12
CA ASP A 149 2.86 28.37 10.30
C ASP A 149 3.82 27.21 10.54
N VAL A 150 3.33 25.97 10.36
CA VAL A 150 4.11 24.75 10.52
C VAL A 150 5.26 24.72 9.51
N VAL A 151 5.02 25.06 8.25
CA VAL A 151 6.08 25.12 7.23
C VAL A 151 7.07 26.24 7.54
N ALA A 152 6.58 27.43 7.88
CA ALA A 152 7.43 28.60 8.13
C ALA A 152 8.34 28.44 9.36
N SER A 153 7.84 27.79 10.42
CA SER A 153 8.57 27.63 11.68
C SER A 153 9.43 26.38 11.76
N ALA A 154 9.03 25.29 11.10
CA ALA A 154 9.63 23.97 11.29
C ALA A 154 9.89 23.19 9.98
N GLY A 155 9.77 23.79 8.81
CA GLY A 155 9.95 23.09 7.52
C GLY A 155 11.19 22.20 7.45
N PRO A 156 12.41 22.68 7.75
CA PRO A 156 13.61 21.85 7.76
C PRO A 156 13.55 20.70 8.79
N ALA A 157 12.94 20.91 9.96
CA ALA A 157 12.78 19.89 10.99
C ALA A 157 11.78 18.80 10.57
N LEU A 158 10.70 19.16 9.86
CA LEU A 158 9.75 18.19 9.29
C LEU A 158 10.44 17.27 8.29
N VAL A 159 11.26 17.83 7.39
CA VAL A 159 12.05 17.06 6.42
C VAL A 159 13.04 16.13 7.12
N ALA A 160 13.74 16.63 8.15
CA ALA A 160 14.68 15.84 8.93
C ALA A 160 14.02 14.72 9.73
N ALA A 161 12.78 14.94 10.21
CA ALA A 161 11.97 13.93 10.89
C ALA A 161 11.34 12.89 9.94
N GLY A 162 11.58 12.99 8.64
CA GLY A 162 11.02 12.04 7.66
C GLY A 162 9.54 12.24 7.35
N ILE A 163 8.98 13.39 7.69
CA ILE A 163 7.57 13.70 7.45
C ILE A 163 7.35 14.05 5.98
N TRP A 164 6.31 13.46 5.39
CA TRP A 164 5.89 13.79 4.04
C TRP A 164 5.30 15.21 3.96
N LEU A 165 5.62 15.90 2.90
CA LEU A 165 5.10 17.22 2.58
C LEU A 165 4.57 17.24 1.14
N PRO A 166 3.61 18.11 0.81
CA PRO A 166 3.22 18.33 -0.58
C PRO A 166 4.44 18.72 -1.45
N PRO A 167 4.48 18.29 -2.73
CA PRO A 167 5.61 18.56 -3.63
C PRO A 167 5.99 20.04 -3.74
N GLU A 168 5.00 20.93 -3.70
CA GLU A 168 5.20 22.39 -3.75
C GLU A 168 5.95 22.89 -2.51
N ILE A 169 5.64 22.34 -1.35
CA ILE A 169 6.32 22.66 -0.08
C ILE A 169 7.73 22.08 -0.09
N ASP A 170 7.91 20.84 -0.55
CA ASP A 170 9.24 20.24 -0.72
C ASP A 170 10.13 21.12 -1.60
N SER A 171 9.60 21.60 -2.72
CA SER A 171 10.32 22.48 -3.64
C SER A 171 10.70 23.81 -2.97
N LEU A 172 9.81 24.41 -2.19
CA LEU A 172 10.07 25.65 -1.41
C LEU A 172 11.18 25.46 -0.37
N LEU A 173 11.27 24.25 0.21
CA LEU A 173 12.29 23.92 1.21
C LEU A 173 13.61 23.44 0.58
N GLY A 174 13.73 23.49 -0.76
CA GLY A 174 14.92 23.03 -1.48
C GLY A 174 15.15 21.53 -1.42
N VAL A 175 14.11 20.76 -1.15
CA VAL A 175 14.22 19.30 -1.18
C VAL A 175 14.27 18.87 -2.64
N VAL A 176 15.44 18.36 -3.02
CA VAL A 176 15.65 17.81 -4.36
C VAL A 176 15.02 16.43 -4.41
N PRO A 177 14.06 16.17 -5.34
CA PRO A 177 13.58 14.80 -5.56
C PRO A 177 14.75 13.91 -6.00
N PRO A 178 14.72 12.61 -5.69
CA PRO A 178 15.71 11.69 -6.23
C PRO A 178 15.70 11.82 -7.75
N VAL A 179 16.87 12.04 -8.34
CA VAL A 179 16.99 12.05 -9.81
C VAL A 179 16.72 10.62 -10.28
N PRO A 180 15.72 10.39 -11.15
CA PRO A 180 15.50 9.05 -11.69
C PRO A 180 16.82 8.59 -12.34
N PRO A 181 17.34 7.44 -11.98
CA PRO A 181 18.59 6.97 -12.56
C PRO A 181 18.39 6.79 -14.07
N VAL A 182 19.40 7.15 -14.85
CA VAL A 182 19.41 6.98 -16.29
C VAL A 182 19.13 5.52 -16.61
N VAL A 183 18.00 5.25 -17.27
CA VAL A 183 17.64 3.91 -17.70
C VAL A 183 18.50 3.55 -18.89
N GLY A 184 19.48 2.69 -18.68
CA GLY A 184 20.23 2.06 -19.77
C GLY A 184 19.32 1.14 -20.59
N PRO A 185 19.75 0.72 -21.81
CA PRO A 185 19.03 -0.27 -22.57
C PRO A 185 18.85 -1.55 -21.75
N ALA A 186 17.68 -2.17 -21.82
CA ALA A 186 17.40 -3.42 -21.17
C ALA A 186 18.44 -4.48 -21.54
N GLY A 187 18.98 -5.17 -20.54
CA GLY A 187 19.94 -6.26 -20.76
C GLY A 187 19.23 -7.52 -21.30
N ARG A 188 19.89 -8.68 -21.15
CA ARG A 188 19.27 -9.96 -21.54
C ARG A 188 17.99 -10.19 -20.76
N PRO A 189 16.95 -10.84 -21.38
CA PRO A 189 15.71 -11.14 -20.71
C PRO A 189 15.92 -11.91 -19.41
N VAL A 190 15.37 -11.39 -18.33
CA VAL A 190 15.32 -12.06 -17.02
C VAL A 190 14.02 -12.82 -16.87
N VAL A 191 12.90 -12.22 -17.27
CA VAL A 191 11.60 -12.89 -17.30
C VAL A 191 10.86 -12.55 -18.59
N THR A 192 10.20 -13.57 -19.16
CA THR A 192 9.29 -13.43 -20.29
C THR A 192 7.95 -14.08 -19.97
N ALA A 193 6.89 -13.45 -20.43
CA ALA A 193 5.52 -13.97 -20.45
C ALA A 193 5.03 -13.93 -21.89
N ASP A 194 4.60 -15.07 -22.43
CA ASP A 194 4.18 -15.22 -23.82
C ASP A 194 2.71 -15.70 -23.82
N GLY A 195 1.76 -14.83 -24.20
CA GLY A 195 0.32 -15.09 -24.27
C GLY A 195 -0.27 -15.58 -22.94
N VAL A 196 0.19 -15.05 -21.80
CA VAL A 196 -0.16 -15.55 -20.48
C VAL A 196 -1.58 -15.16 -20.10
N SER A 197 -2.38 -16.19 -19.72
CA SER A 197 -3.73 -16.00 -19.17
C SER A 197 -3.90 -16.73 -17.85
N TYR A 198 -4.76 -16.17 -16.97
CA TYR A 198 -5.10 -16.79 -15.69
C TYR A 198 -6.46 -16.32 -15.17
N ALA A 199 -7.27 -17.25 -14.65
CA ALA A 199 -8.53 -16.97 -13.97
C ALA A 199 -8.56 -17.68 -12.61
N TYR A 200 -9.25 -17.05 -11.63
CA TYR A 200 -9.53 -17.67 -10.34
C TYR A 200 -10.87 -18.43 -10.43
N GLY A 201 -10.82 -19.76 -10.42
CA GLY A 201 -12.02 -20.58 -10.60
C GLY A 201 -12.74 -20.28 -11.92
N ASP A 202 -14.06 -20.12 -11.87
CA ASP A 202 -14.91 -19.83 -13.04
C ASP A 202 -15.10 -18.33 -13.30
N ALA A 203 -14.29 -17.47 -12.67
CA ALA A 203 -14.38 -16.02 -12.85
C ALA A 203 -13.80 -15.59 -14.21
N SER A 204 -14.10 -14.34 -14.60
CA SER A 204 -13.44 -13.69 -15.74
C SER A 204 -11.91 -13.70 -15.56
N PRO A 205 -11.12 -13.79 -16.64
CA PRO A 205 -9.67 -13.78 -16.54
C PRO A 205 -9.16 -12.56 -15.78
N ALA A 206 -8.33 -12.81 -14.76
CA ALA A 206 -7.61 -11.77 -14.03
C ALA A 206 -6.36 -11.31 -14.79
N VAL A 207 -5.83 -12.17 -15.69
CA VAL A 207 -4.79 -11.88 -16.67
C VAL A 207 -5.22 -12.54 -17.97
N ASP A 208 -5.23 -11.78 -19.06
CA ASP A 208 -5.74 -12.24 -20.35
C ASP A 208 -4.77 -11.92 -21.49
N HIS A 209 -4.17 -12.97 -22.07
CA HIS A 209 -3.25 -12.92 -23.22
C HIS A 209 -2.12 -11.87 -23.06
N VAL A 210 -1.46 -11.82 -21.90
CA VAL A 210 -0.40 -10.86 -21.64
C VAL A 210 0.93 -11.32 -22.21
N ASP A 211 1.56 -10.43 -23.00
CA ASP A 211 2.94 -10.54 -23.45
C ASP A 211 3.78 -9.48 -22.68
N LEU A 212 4.88 -9.95 -22.06
CA LEU A 212 5.79 -9.09 -21.31
C LEU A 212 7.19 -9.66 -21.34
N GLU A 213 8.17 -8.79 -21.60
CA GLU A 213 9.57 -9.09 -21.39
C GLU A 213 10.18 -8.05 -20.46
N VAL A 214 10.98 -8.51 -19.47
CA VAL A 214 11.75 -7.64 -18.59
C VAL A 214 13.20 -8.09 -18.59
N GLY A 215 14.09 -7.17 -18.93
CA GLY A 215 15.53 -7.41 -19.06
C GLY A 215 16.31 -7.16 -17.77
N SER A 216 17.58 -7.56 -17.78
CA SER A 216 18.54 -7.29 -16.70
C SER A 216 18.74 -5.79 -16.51
N GLY A 217 18.67 -5.29 -15.28
CA GLY A 217 18.77 -3.88 -14.93
C GLY A 217 17.53 -3.04 -15.30
N GLU A 218 16.48 -3.67 -15.85
CA GLU A 218 15.26 -2.97 -16.25
C GLU A 218 14.34 -2.73 -15.04
N ARG A 219 13.68 -1.57 -15.09
CA ARG A 219 12.63 -1.14 -14.17
C ARG A 219 11.31 -1.11 -14.91
N VAL A 220 10.33 -1.81 -14.39
CA VAL A 220 8.96 -1.81 -14.91
C VAL A 220 7.99 -1.47 -13.80
N THR A 221 7.18 -0.43 -14.00
CA THR A 221 6.08 -0.11 -13.11
C THR A 221 4.76 -0.52 -13.74
N LEU A 222 3.96 -1.30 -13.02
CA LEU A 222 2.59 -1.66 -13.37
C LEU A 222 1.63 -0.76 -12.63
N VAL A 223 0.94 0.11 -13.35
CA VAL A 223 -0.12 0.98 -12.80
C VAL A 223 -1.50 0.51 -13.26
N GLY A 224 -2.55 0.97 -12.62
CA GLY A 224 -3.94 0.66 -13.00
C GLY A 224 -4.86 0.41 -11.82
N PRO A 225 -6.17 0.27 -12.05
CA PRO A 225 -7.16 0.16 -10.99
C PRO A 225 -6.97 -1.09 -10.12
N ASN A 226 -7.58 -1.05 -8.92
CA ASN A 226 -7.69 -2.23 -8.07
C ASN A 226 -8.50 -3.32 -8.81
N GLY A 227 -8.05 -4.59 -8.68
CA GLY A 227 -8.64 -5.70 -9.44
C GLY A 227 -8.22 -5.77 -10.92
N GLY A 228 -7.37 -4.86 -11.43
CA GLY A 228 -6.91 -4.86 -12.82
C GLY A 228 -5.99 -6.02 -13.22
N GLY A 229 -5.52 -6.85 -12.26
CA GLY A 229 -4.69 -8.04 -12.52
C GLY A 229 -3.21 -7.88 -12.17
N LYS A 230 -2.75 -6.72 -11.67
CA LYS A 230 -1.33 -6.41 -11.38
C LYS A 230 -0.66 -7.45 -10.47
N SER A 231 -1.24 -7.72 -9.29
CA SER A 231 -0.73 -8.70 -8.32
C SER A 231 -0.75 -10.12 -8.89
N THR A 232 -1.78 -10.46 -9.69
CA THR A 232 -1.91 -11.76 -10.34
C THR A 232 -0.80 -11.97 -11.36
N LEU A 233 -0.53 -10.97 -12.21
CA LEU A 233 0.59 -11.01 -13.16
C LEU A 233 1.92 -11.16 -12.41
N GLY A 234 2.16 -10.36 -11.37
CA GLY A 234 3.36 -10.47 -10.55
C GLY A 234 3.59 -11.88 -9.99
N ARG A 235 2.54 -12.51 -9.46
CA ARG A 235 2.60 -13.89 -8.93
C ARG A 235 2.86 -14.94 -10.01
N LEU A 236 2.33 -14.73 -11.22
CA LEU A 236 2.61 -15.58 -12.37
C LEU A 236 4.08 -15.51 -12.81
N LEU A 237 4.63 -14.28 -12.88
CA LEU A 237 6.02 -14.03 -13.28
C LEU A 237 7.04 -14.70 -12.35
N VAL A 238 6.75 -14.74 -11.04
CA VAL A 238 7.61 -15.42 -10.05
C VAL A 238 7.24 -16.89 -9.81
N GLY A 239 6.26 -17.46 -10.52
CA GLY A 239 5.90 -18.89 -10.41
C GLY A 239 5.09 -19.26 -9.16
N LEU A 240 4.53 -18.27 -8.42
CA LEU A 240 3.59 -18.51 -7.32
C LEU A 240 2.20 -18.94 -7.83
N LEU A 241 1.88 -18.59 -9.07
CA LEU A 241 0.71 -19.07 -9.80
C LEU A 241 1.16 -19.74 -11.09
N ARG A 242 0.40 -20.73 -11.53
CA ARG A 242 0.61 -21.41 -12.81
C ARG A 242 -0.36 -20.84 -13.84
N PRO A 243 0.11 -20.35 -15.00
CA PRO A 243 -0.77 -19.84 -16.04
C PRO A 243 -1.73 -20.91 -16.54
N SER A 244 -2.98 -20.54 -16.85
CA SER A 244 -3.99 -21.39 -17.47
C SER A 244 -3.74 -21.53 -18.98
N ALA A 245 -3.16 -20.50 -19.62
CA ALA A 245 -2.71 -20.51 -21.01
C ALA A 245 -1.41 -19.68 -21.14
N GLY A 246 -0.67 -19.92 -22.21
CA GLY A 246 0.63 -19.27 -22.42
C GLY A 246 1.74 -19.86 -21.54
N GLN A 247 2.84 -19.14 -21.42
CA GLN A 247 3.98 -19.60 -20.62
C GLN A 247 4.77 -18.42 -20.03
N VAL A 248 5.33 -18.65 -18.84
CA VAL A 248 6.32 -17.77 -18.22
C VAL A 248 7.68 -18.47 -18.22
N ARG A 249 8.74 -17.71 -18.50
CA ARG A 249 10.13 -18.17 -18.37
C ARG A 249 10.94 -17.19 -17.54
N LEU A 250 11.64 -17.72 -16.55
CA LEU A 250 12.57 -17.00 -15.68
C LEU A 250 13.99 -17.48 -16.02
N ARG A 251 14.78 -16.63 -16.70
CA ARG A 251 16.08 -16.98 -17.27
C ARG A 251 16.06 -18.27 -18.10
N GLY A 252 14.98 -18.47 -18.89
CA GLY A 252 14.77 -19.62 -19.76
C GLY A 252 14.03 -20.80 -19.13
N ASP A 253 13.98 -20.91 -17.80
CA ASP A 253 13.28 -21.99 -17.10
C ASP A 253 11.84 -21.61 -16.75
N ARG A 254 10.97 -22.59 -16.61
CA ARG A 254 9.59 -22.39 -16.13
C ARG A 254 9.58 -22.22 -14.61
N PRO A 255 9.24 -21.01 -14.07
CA PRO A 255 9.30 -20.75 -12.63
C PRO A 255 8.34 -21.64 -11.83
N ASP A 256 7.17 -21.99 -12.37
CA ASP A 256 6.17 -22.88 -11.76
C ASP A 256 6.64 -24.34 -11.62
N ARG A 257 7.81 -24.70 -12.15
CA ARG A 257 8.43 -26.05 -12.09
C ARG A 257 9.74 -26.07 -11.33
N LEU A 258 10.26 -24.94 -10.91
CA LEU A 258 11.50 -24.87 -10.14
C LEU A 258 11.29 -25.39 -8.71
N ALA A 259 12.32 -26.01 -8.15
CA ALA A 259 12.31 -26.31 -6.72
C ALA A 259 12.23 -25.00 -5.90
N PRO A 260 11.50 -24.98 -4.76
CA PRO A 260 11.32 -23.75 -3.97
C PRO A 260 12.62 -23.02 -3.62
N ALA A 261 13.67 -23.76 -3.29
CA ALA A 261 14.98 -23.18 -2.98
C ALA A 261 15.66 -22.53 -4.20
N ASP A 262 15.46 -23.05 -5.41
CA ASP A 262 16.00 -22.48 -6.65
C ASP A 262 15.20 -21.27 -7.07
N LEU A 263 13.88 -21.35 -6.94
CA LEU A 263 12.98 -20.21 -7.20
C LEU A 263 13.31 -19.02 -6.30
N ALA A 264 13.45 -19.24 -4.99
CA ALA A 264 13.74 -18.17 -4.01
C ALA A 264 15.11 -17.47 -4.24
N ARG A 265 16.04 -18.11 -4.93
CA ARG A 265 17.31 -17.50 -5.36
C ARG A 265 17.19 -16.68 -6.64
N ARG A 266 16.21 -16.97 -7.47
CA ARG A 266 16.03 -16.34 -8.79
C ARG A 266 15.01 -15.22 -8.79
N ALA A 267 13.94 -15.36 -7.99
CA ALA A 267 12.86 -14.40 -7.89
C ALA A 267 12.47 -14.12 -6.44
N GLY A 268 12.14 -12.87 -6.16
CA GLY A 268 11.57 -12.42 -4.91
C GLY A 268 10.23 -11.75 -5.17
N TYR A 269 9.25 -12.02 -4.30
CA TYR A 269 7.93 -11.39 -4.34
C TYR A 269 7.62 -10.74 -3.00
N LEU A 270 7.30 -9.44 -3.02
CA LEU A 270 6.78 -8.72 -1.87
C LEU A 270 5.26 -8.72 -1.95
N PHE A 271 4.61 -9.32 -0.95
CA PHE A 271 3.15 -9.35 -0.87
C PHE A 271 2.58 -7.98 -0.43
N GLN A 272 1.39 -7.65 -0.93
CA GLN A 272 0.67 -6.46 -0.50
C GLN A 272 0.33 -6.50 1.00
N ASP A 273 -0.01 -7.67 1.54
CA ASP A 273 -0.19 -7.92 2.97
C ASP A 273 1.05 -8.64 3.51
N PRO A 274 1.88 -8.00 4.36
CA PRO A 274 3.13 -8.58 4.85
C PRO A 274 2.92 -9.82 5.73
N GLU A 275 1.78 -9.94 6.41
CA GLU A 275 1.50 -11.10 7.29
C GLU A 275 1.41 -12.41 6.51
N GLN A 276 1.06 -12.37 5.21
CA GLN A 276 1.05 -13.55 4.34
C GLN A 276 2.43 -14.14 4.09
N GLN A 277 3.49 -13.41 4.42
CA GLN A 277 4.88 -13.81 4.18
C GLN A 277 5.57 -14.39 5.42
N PHE A 278 5.13 -14.05 6.64
CA PHE A 278 5.82 -14.42 7.87
C PHE A 278 5.57 -15.85 8.28
N LEU A 279 6.67 -16.56 8.58
CA LEU A 279 6.67 -17.99 8.94
C LEU A 279 7.36 -18.25 10.28
N ALA A 280 8.25 -17.34 10.74
CA ALA A 280 9.03 -17.53 11.95
C ALA A 280 8.45 -16.78 13.17
N GLY A 281 8.84 -17.22 14.36
CA GLY A 281 8.40 -16.63 15.62
C GLY A 281 9.13 -15.35 16.02
N THR A 282 10.31 -15.08 15.42
CA THR A 282 11.09 -13.88 15.70
C THR A 282 11.53 -13.19 14.40
N VAL A 283 11.75 -11.89 14.48
CA VAL A 283 12.27 -11.08 13.35
C VAL A 283 13.61 -11.63 12.85
N LEU A 284 14.50 -12.04 13.75
CA LEU A 284 15.80 -12.58 13.36
C LEU A 284 15.67 -13.89 12.59
N ASP A 285 14.84 -14.81 13.10
CA ASP A 285 14.59 -16.10 12.44
C ASP A 285 13.90 -15.90 11.09
N GLU A 286 12.96 -14.94 10.99
CA GLU A 286 12.28 -14.61 9.73
C GLU A 286 13.27 -14.11 8.67
N VAL A 287 14.14 -13.16 9.04
CA VAL A 287 15.20 -12.64 8.14
C VAL A 287 16.18 -13.73 7.73
N PHE A 288 16.52 -14.65 8.63
CA PHE A 288 17.48 -15.71 8.38
C PHE A 288 16.89 -16.96 7.72
N LEU A 289 15.57 -17.01 7.60
CA LEU A 289 14.86 -18.16 7.04
C LEU A 289 15.37 -18.51 5.64
N GLY A 290 15.94 -19.72 5.47
CA GLY A 290 16.48 -20.21 4.21
C GLY A 290 17.73 -19.48 3.68
N LEU A 291 18.34 -18.57 4.45
CA LEU A 291 19.61 -17.96 4.08
C LEU A 291 20.78 -18.89 4.41
N ARG A 292 21.78 -18.89 3.52
CA ARG A 292 23.07 -19.50 3.80
C ARG A 292 23.86 -18.67 4.81
N ARG A 293 24.83 -19.28 5.47
CA ARG A 293 25.60 -18.64 6.53
C ARG A 293 26.34 -17.36 6.06
N ASP A 294 26.84 -17.37 4.85
CA ASP A 294 27.54 -16.25 4.21
C ASP A 294 26.59 -15.08 3.86
N GLU A 295 25.31 -15.36 3.64
CA GLU A 295 24.32 -14.34 3.32
C GLU A 295 23.82 -13.58 4.56
N ARG A 296 23.89 -14.18 5.76
CA ARG A 296 23.43 -13.60 7.02
C ARG A 296 24.15 -12.33 7.42
N ALA A 297 25.41 -12.17 7.00
CA ALA A 297 26.20 -10.97 7.27
C ALA A 297 25.57 -9.68 6.69
N ARG A 298 24.72 -9.81 5.66
CA ARG A 298 24.03 -8.67 5.04
C ARG A 298 22.82 -8.17 5.85
N ALA A 299 22.30 -8.99 6.79
CA ALA A 299 21.07 -8.70 7.52
C ALA A 299 21.18 -7.43 8.36
N GLY A 300 22.24 -7.28 9.13
CA GLY A 300 22.41 -6.12 10.02
C GLY A 300 22.36 -4.79 9.28
N PRO A 301 23.21 -4.56 8.26
CA PRO A 301 23.17 -3.32 7.48
C PRO A 301 21.84 -3.08 6.77
N LEU A 302 21.26 -4.09 6.13
CA LEU A 302 19.98 -3.96 5.42
C LEU A 302 18.82 -3.64 6.39
N MET A 303 18.73 -4.34 7.50
CA MET A 303 17.69 -4.09 8.51
C MET A 303 17.83 -2.68 9.11
N ALA A 304 19.05 -2.23 9.37
CA ALA A 304 19.29 -0.88 9.86
C ALA A 304 18.90 0.19 8.83
N SER A 305 19.22 0.01 7.54
CA SER A 305 18.84 0.95 6.48
C SER A 305 17.31 1.05 6.28
N LEU A 306 16.59 -0.01 6.62
CA LEU A 306 15.12 -0.04 6.61
C LEU A 306 14.49 0.36 7.97
N GLY A 307 15.28 0.90 8.91
CA GLY A 307 14.79 1.36 10.21
C GLY A 307 14.38 0.25 11.18
N LEU A 308 14.90 -0.96 11.00
CA LEU A 308 14.66 -2.13 11.85
C LEU A 308 15.99 -2.71 12.39
N PRO A 309 16.81 -1.95 13.12
CA PRO A 309 18.10 -2.44 13.59
C PRO A 309 17.93 -3.68 14.48
N LEU A 310 18.75 -4.71 14.22
CA LEU A 310 18.59 -6.04 14.85
C LEU A 310 18.81 -6.03 16.37
N ASP A 311 19.63 -5.13 16.91
CA ASP A 311 19.81 -4.95 18.35
C ASP A 311 18.52 -4.62 19.10
N ARG A 312 17.57 -3.99 18.40
CA ARG A 312 16.26 -3.59 18.96
C ARG A 312 15.13 -4.55 18.57
N PHE A 313 15.18 -5.14 17.39
CA PHE A 313 14.04 -5.86 16.81
C PHE A 313 14.21 -7.39 16.75
N ALA A 314 15.43 -7.93 16.85
CA ALA A 314 15.73 -9.33 16.56
C ALA A 314 14.85 -10.34 17.28
N THR A 315 14.52 -10.11 18.56
CA THR A 315 13.77 -11.03 19.42
C THR A 315 12.25 -10.79 19.43
N ARG A 316 11.78 -9.73 18.77
CA ARG A 316 10.34 -9.43 18.67
C ARG A 316 9.65 -10.39 17.71
N SER A 317 8.36 -10.66 17.94
CA SER A 317 7.53 -11.36 16.97
C SER A 317 7.28 -10.46 15.76
N PRO A 318 7.32 -10.98 14.52
CA PRO A 318 6.87 -10.24 13.34
C PRO A 318 5.45 -9.68 13.47
N TYR A 319 4.57 -10.38 14.17
CA TYR A 319 3.17 -9.99 14.36
C TYR A 319 2.97 -8.90 15.43
N ASP A 320 3.98 -8.64 16.27
CA ASP A 320 3.97 -7.55 17.26
C ASP A 320 4.51 -6.22 16.68
N LEU A 321 4.89 -6.21 15.42
CA LEU A 321 5.34 -5.03 14.71
C LEU A 321 4.16 -4.19 14.22
N SER A 322 4.33 -2.87 14.14
CA SER A 322 3.38 -2.01 13.44
C SER A 322 3.30 -2.38 11.95
N GLY A 323 2.19 -2.04 11.27
CA GLY A 323 2.02 -2.36 9.85
C GLY A 323 3.16 -1.86 8.96
N GLY A 324 3.70 -0.67 9.25
CA GLY A 324 4.88 -0.14 8.55
C GLY A 324 6.16 -0.93 8.86
N GLU A 325 6.38 -1.36 10.12
CA GLU A 325 7.50 -2.21 10.49
C GLU A 325 7.40 -3.60 9.85
N GLN A 326 6.20 -4.19 9.83
CA GLN A 326 5.93 -5.46 9.13
C GLN A 326 6.26 -5.36 7.64
N ARG A 327 5.87 -4.27 6.99
CA ARG A 327 6.16 -4.04 5.57
C ARG A 327 7.67 -3.96 5.32
N ARG A 328 8.41 -3.26 6.16
CA ARG A 328 9.87 -3.15 6.08
C ARG A 328 10.57 -4.48 6.32
N LEU A 329 10.09 -5.27 7.28
CA LEU A 329 10.59 -6.63 7.52
C LEU A 329 10.34 -7.53 6.31
N SER A 330 9.13 -7.55 5.77
CA SER A 330 8.78 -8.30 4.57
C SER A 330 9.69 -7.93 3.39
N LEU A 331 9.92 -6.64 3.18
CA LEU A 331 10.84 -6.13 2.16
C LEU A 331 12.30 -6.60 2.41
N ALA A 332 12.80 -6.52 3.65
CA ALA A 332 14.14 -7.00 4.00
C ALA A 332 14.31 -8.48 3.67
N CYS A 333 13.32 -9.33 3.99
CA CYS A 333 13.34 -10.76 3.71
C CYS A 333 13.43 -11.09 2.21
N VAL A 334 12.88 -10.22 1.35
CA VAL A 334 12.97 -10.37 -0.10
C VAL A 334 14.33 -9.87 -0.61
N LEU A 335 14.75 -8.67 -0.21
CA LEU A 335 15.95 -8.01 -0.72
C LEU A 335 17.25 -8.71 -0.30
N ILE A 336 17.33 -9.27 0.92
CA ILE A 336 18.54 -9.91 1.44
C ILE A 336 19.06 -11.05 0.58
N ARG A 337 18.17 -11.74 -0.14
CA ARG A 337 18.49 -12.87 -1.02
C ARG A 337 19.12 -12.47 -2.34
N ARG A 338 19.05 -11.18 -2.71
CA ARG A 338 19.51 -10.62 -3.98
C ARG A 338 19.02 -11.43 -5.21
N PRO A 339 17.71 -11.63 -5.35
CA PRO A 339 17.19 -12.36 -6.50
C PRO A 339 17.42 -11.60 -7.81
N GLY A 340 17.46 -12.33 -8.92
CA GLY A 340 17.62 -11.73 -10.24
C GLY A 340 16.34 -11.03 -10.77
N LEU A 341 15.16 -11.38 -10.21
CA LEU A 341 13.89 -10.71 -10.45
C LEU A 341 13.28 -10.31 -9.12
N LEU A 342 12.96 -9.04 -8.96
CA LEU A 342 12.17 -8.51 -7.84
C LEU A 342 10.80 -8.11 -8.36
N VAL A 343 9.75 -8.64 -7.75
CA VAL A 343 8.36 -8.22 -7.98
C VAL A 343 7.81 -7.68 -6.67
N LEU A 344 7.44 -6.41 -6.64
CA LEU A 344 7.03 -5.70 -5.45
C LEU A 344 5.58 -5.22 -5.62
N ASP A 345 4.69 -5.65 -4.71
CA ASP A 345 3.28 -5.29 -4.72
C ASP A 345 3.02 -4.23 -3.64
N GLU A 346 2.77 -2.99 -4.07
CA GLU A 346 2.56 -1.79 -3.23
C GLU A 346 3.67 -1.59 -2.17
N PRO A 347 4.94 -1.47 -2.54
CA PRO A 347 6.05 -1.47 -1.59
C PRO A 347 6.13 -0.25 -0.68
N THR A 348 5.53 0.89 -1.06
CA THR A 348 5.62 2.18 -0.34
C THR A 348 4.51 2.42 0.68
N TYR A 349 3.56 1.50 0.76
CA TYR A 349 2.42 1.64 1.66
C TYR A 349 2.84 1.80 3.13
N GLY A 350 2.34 2.85 3.81
CA GLY A 350 2.61 3.11 5.23
C GLY A 350 4.08 3.44 5.55
N GLN A 351 4.87 3.92 4.57
CA GLN A 351 6.26 4.30 4.79
C GLN A 351 6.44 5.80 4.97
N ASP A 352 7.24 6.17 5.95
CA ASP A 352 7.76 7.53 6.08
C ASP A 352 8.81 7.83 5.00
N ARG A 353 9.18 9.09 4.87
CA ARG A 353 10.13 9.57 3.87
C ARG A 353 11.53 8.95 3.99
N SER A 354 12.00 8.68 5.20
CA SER A 354 13.34 8.12 5.42
C SER A 354 13.41 6.67 4.96
N THR A 355 12.40 5.90 5.30
CA THR A 355 12.23 4.49 4.89
C THR A 355 12.04 4.36 3.38
N TYR A 356 11.25 5.26 2.79
CA TYR A 356 11.07 5.33 1.33
C TYR A 356 12.40 5.55 0.60
N ARG A 357 13.27 6.45 1.10
CA ARG A 357 14.62 6.65 0.54
C ARG A 357 15.49 5.39 0.69
N GLY A 358 15.39 4.71 1.83
CA GLY A 358 16.06 3.43 2.05
C GLY A 358 15.62 2.36 1.05
N LEU A 359 14.32 2.29 0.76
CA LEU A 359 13.78 1.41 -0.29
C LEU A 359 14.39 1.74 -1.66
N LEU A 360 14.36 3.01 -2.09
CA LEU A 360 14.93 3.41 -3.39
C LEU A 360 16.41 3.07 -3.50
N GLY A 361 17.19 3.31 -2.44
CA GLY A 361 18.61 2.96 -2.38
C GLY A 361 18.83 1.45 -2.53
N ALA A 362 18.07 0.64 -1.80
CA ALA A 362 18.16 -0.81 -1.88
C ALA A 362 17.73 -1.36 -3.26
N LEU A 363 16.71 -0.78 -3.88
CA LEU A 363 16.31 -1.16 -5.24
C LEU A 363 17.38 -0.78 -6.26
N GLN A 364 18.03 0.38 -6.11
CA GLN A 364 19.10 0.81 -6.98
C GLN A 364 20.31 -0.15 -6.89
N GLU A 365 20.71 -0.57 -5.70
CA GLU A 365 21.78 -1.57 -5.52
C GLU A 365 21.47 -2.89 -6.25
N HIS A 366 20.21 -3.34 -6.23
CA HIS A 366 19.79 -4.56 -6.95
C HIS A 366 19.84 -4.37 -8.46
N LEU A 367 19.39 -3.23 -8.96
CA LEU A 367 19.43 -2.87 -10.38
C LEU A 367 20.87 -2.78 -10.90
N ASP A 368 21.77 -2.16 -10.14
CA ASP A 368 23.21 -2.05 -10.46
C ASP A 368 23.87 -3.43 -10.48
N ALA A 369 23.38 -4.37 -9.68
CA ALA A 369 23.79 -5.78 -9.70
C ALA A 369 23.17 -6.59 -10.86
N GLY A 370 22.36 -5.95 -11.72
CA GLY A 370 21.72 -6.55 -12.89
C GLY A 370 20.41 -7.29 -12.59
N ALA A 371 19.76 -7.05 -11.46
CA ALA A 371 18.41 -7.55 -11.22
C ALA A 371 17.39 -6.78 -12.07
N ALA A 372 16.30 -7.45 -12.47
CA ALA A 372 15.11 -6.83 -13.00
C ALA A 372 14.16 -6.47 -11.85
N VAL A 373 13.54 -5.30 -11.89
CA VAL A 373 12.60 -4.84 -10.88
C VAL A 373 11.26 -4.54 -11.53
N LEU A 374 10.20 -5.20 -11.06
CA LEU A 374 8.82 -4.94 -11.44
C LEU A 374 8.05 -4.49 -10.20
N VAL A 375 7.43 -3.32 -10.26
CA VAL A 375 6.66 -2.74 -9.16
C VAL A 375 5.21 -2.59 -9.59
N ALA A 376 4.29 -3.24 -8.90
CA ALA A 376 2.86 -2.98 -9.02
C ALA A 376 2.50 -1.91 -7.98
N THR A 377 2.07 -0.73 -8.43
CA THR A 377 1.73 0.37 -7.53
C THR A 377 0.76 1.37 -8.16
N HIS A 378 0.12 2.14 -7.29
CA HIS A 378 -0.62 3.35 -7.64
C HIS A 378 0.05 4.63 -7.08
N ASP A 379 1.24 4.50 -6.53
CA ASP A 379 2.04 5.62 -6.03
C ASP A 379 2.78 6.32 -7.19
N GLU A 380 2.25 7.47 -7.59
CA GLU A 380 2.82 8.27 -8.68
C GLU A 380 4.24 8.78 -8.35
N ARG A 381 4.52 9.03 -7.05
CA ARG A 381 5.85 9.43 -6.60
C ARG A 381 6.87 8.31 -6.83
N LEU A 382 6.53 7.07 -6.42
CA LEU A 382 7.40 5.92 -6.65
C LEU A 382 7.62 5.69 -8.14
N THR A 383 6.58 5.82 -8.96
CA THR A 383 6.67 5.68 -10.41
C THR A 383 7.64 6.70 -11.00
N GLY A 384 7.57 7.97 -10.56
CA GLY A 384 8.48 9.03 -11.00
C GLY A 384 9.91 8.82 -10.52
N ASP A 385 10.10 8.52 -9.23
CA ASP A 385 11.43 8.40 -8.61
C ASP A 385 12.17 7.12 -9.05
N LEU A 386 11.44 6.03 -9.32
CA LEU A 386 12.01 4.80 -9.86
C LEU A 386 12.40 4.95 -11.32
N GLY A 387 11.61 5.68 -12.10
CA GLY A 387 11.77 5.80 -13.55
C GLY A 387 11.59 4.46 -14.27
N GLY A 388 11.98 4.40 -15.53
CA GLY A 388 11.88 3.19 -16.34
C GLY A 388 10.58 3.09 -17.14
N ARG A 389 10.21 1.86 -17.53
CA ARG A 389 9.04 1.61 -18.36
C ARG A 389 7.77 1.54 -17.48
N CYS A 390 6.78 2.36 -17.81
CA CYS A 390 5.47 2.32 -17.16
C CYS A 390 4.44 1.61 -18.06
N LEU A 391 3.73 0.65 -17.50
CA LEU A 391 2.71 -0.13 -18.19
C LEU A 391 1.40 -0.04 -17.40
N ARG A 392 0.29 0.08 -18.11
CA ARG A 392 -1.04 0.09 -17.50
C ARG A 392 -1.65 -1.29 -17.59
N MET A 393 -2.15 -1.79 -16.47
CA MET A 393 -2.89 -3.05 -16.41
C MET A 393 -4.33 -2.81 -15.97
N ALA A 394 -5.28 -3.13 -16.85
CA ALA A 394 -6.71 -2.97 -16.61
C ALA A 394 -7.48 -4.13 -17.23
N ASN A 395 -8.49 -4.65 -16.53
CA ASN A 395 -9.34 -5.76 -16.99
C ASN A 395 -8.54 -6.99 -17.49
N GLY A 396 -7.41 -7.27 -16.85
CA GLY A 396 -6.54 -8.38 -17.21
C GLY A 396 -5.60 -8.14 -18.40
N ALA A 397 -5.73 -7.03 -19.11
CA ALA A 397 -4.89 -6.67 -20.26
C ALA A 397 -3.77 -5.69 -19.89
N LEU A 398 -2.64 -5.78 -20.60
CA LEU A 398 -1.47 -4.92 -20.42
C LEU A 398 -1.36 -3.95 -21.59
N GLU A 399 -1.23 -2.68 -21.30
CA GLU A 399 -1.10 -1.61 -22.27
C GLU A 399 0.17 -0.79 -22.00
N ALA A 400 0.91 -0.42 -23.05
CA ALA A 400 2.01 0.53 -22.92
C ALA A 400 1.44 1.92 -22.63
N MET A 401 2.04 2.63 -21.69
CA MET A 401 1.77 4.05 -21.50
C MET A 401 2.75 4.85 -22.34
N ALA A 402 2.20 5.82 -23.08
CA ALA A 402 2.98 6.70 -23.96
C ALA A 402 3.86 7.68 -23.17
#